data_4d5817f0b8363ec9d90159dd88aca8e5
#
_entry.id   4d5817f0b8363ec9d90159dd88aca8e5
#
_cell.length_a   1.000
_cell.length_b   1.000
_cell.length_c   1.000
_cell.angle_alpha   90.00
_cell.angle_beta   90.00
_cell.angle_gamma   90.00
#
_symmetry.space_group_name_H-M   'P 1'
#
loop_
_entity.id
_entity.type
_entity.pdbx_description
1 polymer ?
#
loop_
_entity_poly.entity_id
_entity_poly.type
_entity_poly.pdbx_seq_one_letter_code
_entity_poly.pdbx_strand_id
1 'polypeptide(L)' 'MDVPKITVELRPDQLDDIVDAVLAFADDCANDREILQSMPRVDRDTVEDLLQRETALQTLATWLQHVQEEAE' A
#
# COMPACT_ATOMS: atom_id res chain seq x y z
N MET A 1 10.40 19.53 12.33
CA MET A 1 11.44 18.53 12.07
C MET A 1 11.40 18.14 10.59
N ASP A 2 12.47 18.44 9.88
CA ASP A 2 12.48 18.16 8.43
C ASP A 2 12.76 16.70 8.18
N VAL A 3 11.87 16.07 7.40
CA VAL A 3 12.09 14.69 6.96
C VAL A 3 13.05 14.73 5.77
N PRO A 4 14.13 13.97 5.79
CA PRO A 4 15.04 13.94 4.64
C PRO A 4 14.31 13.44 3.40
N LYS A 5 14.47 14.16 2.30
CA LYS A 5 13.89 13.77 1.02
C LYS A 5 14.93 12.96 0.25
N ILE A 6 14.52 11.78 -0.17
CA ILE A 6 15.36 10.92 -1.01
C ILE A 6 14.82 11.03 -2.42
N THR A 7 15.69 11.43 -3.36
CA THR A 7 15.32 11.46 -4.78
C THR A 7 15.74 10.13 -5.41
N VAL A 8 14.78 9.43 -6.00
CA VAL A 8 15.02 8.16 -6.65
C VAL A 8 14.64 8.30 -8.12
N GLU A 9 15.57 7.92 -9.02
CA GLU A 9 15.27 7.87 -10.44
C GLU A 9 14.78 6.47 -10.79
N LEU A 10 13.54 6.40 -11.30
CA LEU A 10 12.89 5.15 -11.69
C LEU A 10 12.47 5.27 -13.16
N ARG A 11 12.67 4.17 -13.91
CA ARG A 11 12.10 4.07 -15.25
C ARG A 11 10.60 3.78 -15.14
N PRO A 12 9.80 4.16 -16.16
CA PRO A 12 8.35 3.91 -16.11
C PRO A 12 7.97 2.45 -15.89
N ASP A 13 8.73 1.50 -16.47
CA ASP A 13 8.48 0.07 -16.27
C ASP A 13 8.73 -0.35 -14.82
N GLN A 14 9.77 0.20 -14.18
CA GLN A 14 10.05 -0.07 -12.77
C GLN A 14 8.96 0.49 -11.86
N LEU A 15 8.46 1.67 -12.18
CA LEU A 15 7.39 2.30 -11.42
C LEU A 15 6.10 1.48 -11.51
N ASP A 16 5.77 0.96 -12.70
CA ASP A 16 4.63 0.06 -12.90
C ASP A 16 4.74 -1.18 -12.02
N ASP A 17 5.91 -1.81 -11.99
CA ASP A 17 6.15 -3.00 -11.17
C ASP A 17 5.96 -2.71 -9.68
N ILE A 18 6.43 -1.54 -9.23
CA ILE A 18 6.26 -1.12 -7.83
C ILE A 18 4.78 -0.89 -7.51
N VAL A 19 4.04 -0.22 -8.38
CA VAL A 19 2.61 0.02 -8.20
C VAL A 19 1.86 -1.31 -8.11
N ASP A 20 2.14 -2.23 -9.03
CA ASP A 20 1.51 -3.55 -9.03
C ASP A 20 1.81 -4.31 -7.73
N ALA A 21 3.05 -4.28 -7.27
CA ALA A 21 3.45 -4.93 -6.02
C ALA A 21 2.74 -4.33 -4.81
N VAL A 22 2.64 -3.00 -4.75
CA VAL A 22 1.96 -2.30 -3.66
C VAL A 22 0.47 -2.66 -3.64
N LEU A 23 -0.18 -2.67 -4.81
CA LEU A 23 -1.60 -3.02 -4.90
C LEU A 23 -1.85 -4.47 -4.53
N ALA A 24 -0.98 -5.39 -4.95
CA ALA A 24 -1.07 -6.81 -4.59
C ALA A 24 -0.93 -6.99 -3.08
N PHE A 25 -0.01 -6.27 -2.45
CA PHE A 25 0.19 -6.33 -1.00
C PHE A 25 -1.02 -5.76 -0.25
N ALA A 26 -1.62 -4.69 -0.77
CA ALA A 26 -2.85 -4.13 -0.19
C ALA A 26 -4.00 -5.13 -0.25
N ASP A 27 -4.14 -5.86 -1.36
CA ASP A 27 -5.14 -6.92 -1.50
C ASP A 27 -4.91 -8.05 -0.49
N ASP A 28 -3.66 -8.45 -0.28
CA ASP A 28 -3.30 -9.47 0.72
C ASP A 28 -3.69 -9.01 2.12
N CYS A 29 -3.44 -7.75 2.46
CA CYS A 29 -3.85 -7.19 3.76
C CYS A 29 -5.36 -7.19 3.92
N ALA A 30 -6.11 -6.86 2.87
CA ALA A 30 -7.56 -6.89 2.88
C ALA A 30 -8.09 -8.31 3.09
N ASN A 31 -7.52 -9.30 2.40
CA ASN A 31 -7.88 -10.71 2.56
C ASN A 31 -7.60 -11.20 3.98
N ASP A 32 -6.44 -10.90 4.52
CA ASP A 32 -6.08 -11.27 5.88
C ASP A 32 -7.04 -10.66 6.89
N ARG A 33 -7.42 -9.41 6.69
CA ARG A 33 -8.40 -8.72 7.54
C ARG A 33 -9.76 -9.42 7.49
N GLU A 34 -10.24 -9.79 6.29
CA GLU A 34 -11.51 -10.50 6.13
C GLU A 34 -11.49 -11.85 6.83
N ILE A 35 -10.41 -12.61 6.71
CA ILE A 35 -10.24 -13.90 7.37
C ILE A 35 -10.29 -13.73 8.88
N LEU A 36 -9.60 -12.74 9.43
CA LEU A 36 -9.58 -12.46 10.86
C LEU A 36 -10.96 -12.06 11.37
N GLN A 37 -11.68 -11.23 10.61
CA GLN A 37 -13.02 -10.77 10.98
C GLN A 37 -14.04 -11.91 11.02
N SER A 38 -13.82 -12.98 10.24
CA SER A 38 -14.71 -14.14 10.23
C SER A 38 -14.42 -15.15 11.34
N MET A 39 -13.33 -14.97 12.08
CA MET A 39 -12.96 -15.86 13.19
C MET A 39 -13.77 -15.56 14.45
N PRO A 40 -14.07 -16.59 15.30
CA PRO A 40 -14.81 -16.38 16.55
C PRO A 40 -14.11 -15.48 17.56
N ARG A 41 -12.79 -15.43 17.50
CA ARG A 41 -11.98 -14.56 18.36
C ARG A 41 -11.16 -13.65 17.47
N VAL A 42 -11.52 -12.38 17.48
CA VAL A 42 -10.85 -11.36 16.66
C VAL A 42 -10.05 -10.44 17.56
N ASP A 43 -8.77 -10.32 17.25
CA ASP A 43 -7.91 -9.33 17.87
C ASP A 43 -8.13 -8.00 17.13
N ARG A 44 -8.79 -7.06 17.78
CA ARG A 44 -9.09 -5.76 17.19
C ARG A 44 -7.85 -5.00 16.81
N ASP A 45 -6.79 -5.10 17.61
CA ASP A 45 -5.54 -4.39 17.34
C ASP A 45 -4.91 -4.88 16.04
N THR A 46 -4.95 -6.19 15.79
CA THR A 46 -4.45 -6.78 14.55
C THR A 46 -5.27 -6.33 13.34
N VAL A 47 -6.61 -6.30 13.50
CA VAL A 47 -7.49 -5.85 12.42
C VAL A 47 -7.25 -4.37 12.09
N GLU A 48 -7.12 -3.54 13.11
CA GLU A 48 -6.81 -2.11 12.91
C GLU A 48 -5.45 -1.91 12.23
N ASP A 49 -4.44 -2.66 12.64
CA ASP A 49 -3.11 -2.59 12.04
C ASP A 49 -3.16 -2.95 10.56
N LEU A 50 -3.86 -4.03 10.20
CA LEU A 50 -4.05 -4.43 8.81
C LEU A 50 -4.81 -3.38 8.01
N LEU A 51 -5.84 -2.78 8.60
CA LEU A 51 -6.61 -1.73 7.94
C LEU A 51 -5.74 -0.49 7.69
N GLN A 52 -4.93 -0.09 8.66
CA GLN A 52 -4.01 1.04 8.51
C GLN A 52 -2.97 0.77 7.41
N ARG A 53 -2.43 -0.44 7.36
CA ARG A 53 -1.48 -0.83 6.31
C ARG A 53 -2.12 -0.82 4.94
N GLU A 54 -3.31 -1.36 4.81
CA GLU A 54 -4.08 -1.36 3.57
C GLU A 54 -4.30 0.08 3.08
N THR A 55 -4.75 0.97 3.98
CA THR A 55 -4.99 2.38 3.65
C THR A 55 -3.70 3.07 3.24
N ALA A 56 -2.61 2.85 3.96
CA ALA A 56 -1.31 3.45 3.64
C ALA A 56 -0.80 2.97 2.29
N LEU A 57 -0.95 1.69 1.98
CA LEU A 57 -0.53 1.12 0.70
C LEU A 57 -1.38 1.64 -0.45
N GLN A 58 -2.68 1.77 -0.27
CA GLN A 58 -3.57 2.35 -1.28
C GLN A 58 -3.23 3.81 -1.55
N THR A 59 -2.95 4.58 -0.50
CA THR A 59 -2.53 5.98 -0.63
C THR A 59 -1.21 6.07 -1.39
N LEU A 60 -0.25 5.21 -1.06
CA LEU A 60 1.03 5.16 -1.75
C LEU A 60 0.86 4.79 -3.22
N ALA A 61 0.03 3.80 -3.52
CA ALA A 61 -0.23 3.39 -4.90
C ALA A 61 -0.85 4.53 -5.71
N THR A 62 -1.81 5.25 -5.13
CA THR A 62 -2.45 6.38 -5.78
C THR A 62 -1.43 7.48 -6.08
N TRP A 63 -0.56 7.77 -5.12
CA TRP A 63 0.48 8.77 -5.30
C TRP A 63 1.47 8.36 -6.41
N LEU A 64 1.88 7.10 -6.42
CA LEU A 64 2.78 6.59 -7.46
C LEU A 64 2.15 6.63 -8.85
N GLN A 65 0.87 6.30 -8.96
CA GLN A 65 0.13 6.41 -10.23
C GLN A 65 0.08 7.86 -10.72
N HIS A 66 -0.08 8.80 -9.80
CA HIS A 66 -0.09 10.21 -10.10
C HIS A 66 1.28 10.67 -10.66
N VAL A 67 2.35 10.19 -10.05
CA VAL A 67 3.72 10.45 -10.52
C VAL A 67 3.93 9.89 -11.92
N GLN A 68 3.39 8.70 -12.22
CA GLN A 68 3.46 8.12 -13.55
C GLN A 68 2.76 9.00 -14.59
N GLU A 69 1.59 9.50 -14.27
CA GLU A 69 0.82 10.37 -15.17
C GLU A 69 1.57 11.66 -15.46
N GLU A 70 2.22 12.24 -14.47
CA GLU A 70 3.00 13.47 -14.63
C GLU A 70 4.28 13.24 -15.44
N ALA A 71 4.85 12.03 -15.39
CA ALA A 71 6.06 11.69 -16.10
C ALA A 71 5.85 11.47 -17.61
N GLU A 72 4.63 11.24 -18.02
CA GLU A 72 4.26 11.13 -19.44
C GLU A 72 3.98 12.52 -20.03
#